data_a15a4a03fd42c13ceb55481ef8ca3a9e
#
_entry.id   a15a4a03fd42c13ceb55481ef8ca3a9e
#
_cell.length_a   1.000
_cell.length_b   1.000
_cell.length_c   1.000
_cell.angle_alpha   90.00
_cell.angle_beta   90.00
_cell.angle_gamma   90.00
#
_symmetry.space_group_name_H-M   'P 1'
#
loop_
_entity.id
_entity.type
_entity.pdbx_description
1 polymer ?
#
loop_
_entity_poly.entity_id
_entity_poly.type
_entity_poly.pdbx_seq_one_letter_code
_entity_poly.pdbx_strand_id
1 'polypeptide(L)'
;MGSRLEEFKRGSDYLICIDSDGCAMDTMDIKHYRCFGPCMVAEWGLEKWQDALLARWNDINLYTGTRGINRYKALGIILQEIDRDYCPIPGLRALENWIAATGELSNKSLEDAIAAAKAAGSSAEGGGNPEGAAGNPAESDGTEAMKKALSWSVHVNEGITALSEDEKKAFPGVKEALASLKGRADLVVVSSANLQAVMDEWKKEGILEYMNLVLTQNDGSKAFCIQELLKKGYDENRVLMVGDAPGDYDAAAKNNVCFFPILVRKEEQSWRKLREEAADRFFSGSYRGEYEEAQIESFRDNLR
;
A
#
# COMPACT_ATOMS: atom_id res chain seq x y z
N MET A 1 17.16 -1.12 21.45
CA MET A 1 16.08 -2.12 21.44
C MET A 1 16.18 -2.82 20.11
N GLY A 2 16.31 -4.17 20.09
CA GLY A 2 16.26 -4.96 18.87
C GLY A 2 14.93 -4.73 18.14
N SER A 3 14.91 -4.84 16.82
CA SER A 3 13.65 -4.78 16.08
C SER A 3 12.80 -6.00 16.44
N ARG A 4 11.46 -5.87 16.39
CA ARG A 4 10.53 -7.00 16.61
C ARG A 4 10.88 -8.21 15.73
N LEU A 5 11.38 -7.95 14.56
CA LEU A 5 11.85 -8.95 13.60
C LEU A 5 13.12 -9.65 14.09
N GLU A 6 14.07 -8.95 14.74
CA GLU A 6 15.28 -9.55 15.33
C GLU A 6 14.93 -10.49 16.48
N GLU A 7 13.97 -10.10 17.33
CA GLU A 7 13.54 -10.87 18.50
C GLU A 7 12.67 -12.09 18.14
N PHE A 8 12.07 -12.09 16.95
CA PHE A 8 11.22 -13.17 16.48
C PHE A 8 12.00 -14.48 16.31
N LYS A 9 11.46 -15.55 16.87
CA LYS A 9 12.01 -16.91 16.77
C LYS A 9 11.03 -17.79 16.01
N ARG A 10 11.56 -18.52 15.05
CA ARG A 10 10.82 -19.55 14.31
C ARG A 10 10.27 -20.59 15.29
N GLY A 11 8.95 -20.84 15.21
CA GLY A 11 8.24 -21.83 16.02
C GLY A 11 7.72 -23.02 15.22
N SER A 12 7.63 -22.89 13.88
CA SER A 12 7.11 -23.89 12.96
C SER A 12 8.05 -24.10 11.76
N ASP A 13 7.87 -25.21 11.04
CA ASP A 13 8.54 -25.42 9.75
C ASP A 13 7.91 -24.59 8.62
N TYR A 14 6.67 -24.13 8.80
CA TYR A 14 5.92 -23.35 7.83
C TYR A 14 5.71 -21.94 8.32
N LEU A 15 5.71 -20.99 7.37
CA LEU A 15 5.43 -19.58 7.60
C LEU A 15 4.34 -19.10 6.64
N ILE A 16 3.36 -18.37 7.15
CA ILE A 16 2.36 -17.69 6.34
C ILE A 16 2.41 -16.19 6.65
N CYS A 17 2.80 -15.41 5.66
CA CYS A 17 2.79 -13.96 5.68
C CYS A 17 1.44 -13.47 5.15
N ILE A 18 0.78 -12.55 5.82
CA ILE A 18 -0.58 -12.10 5.51
C ILE A 18 -0.60 -10.58 5.43
N ASP A 19 -1.10 -10.04 4.33
CA ASP A 19 -1.37 -8.61 4.22
C ASP A 19 -2.61 -8.20 5.00
N SER A 20 -2.73 -6.91 5.32
CA SER A 20 -3.83 -6.37 6.12
C SER A 20 -4.92 -5.74 5.28
N ASP A 21 -4.68 -4.52 4.75
CA ASP A 21 -5.68 -3.71 4.05
C ASP A 21 -6.07 -4.33 2.70
N GLY A 22 -7.36 -4.64 2.52
CA GLY A 22 -7.87 -5.25 1.29
C GLY A 22 -7.65 -6.77 1.20
N CYS A 23 -6.87 -7.32 2.13
CA CYS A 23 -6.60 -8.75 2.25
C CYS A 23 -7.35 -9.36 3.45
N ALA A 24 -6.88 -9.12 4.68
CA ALA A 24 -7.55 -9.59 5.90
C ALA A 24 -8.62 -8.61 6.39
N MET A 25 -8.40 -7.31 6.19
CA MET A 25 -9.26 -6.22 6.65
C MET A 25 -9.96 -5.54 5.47
N ASP A 26 -11.29 -5.39 5.58
CA ASP A 26 -12.14 -4.64 4.64
C ASP A 26 -12.02 -3.14 4.89
N THR A 27 -10.83 -2.62 4.70
CA THR A 27 -10.50 -1.23 5.01
C THR A 27 -10.01 -0.45 3.79
N MET A 28 -9.64 -1.14 2.71
CA MET A 28 -9.06 -0.49 1.54
C MET A 28 -10.09 0.36 0.79
N ASP A 29 -11.24 -0.22 0.46
CA ASP A 29 -12.29 0.46 -0.29
C ASP A 29 -12.77 1.71 0.45
N ILE A 30 -13.10 1.62 1.74
CA ILE A 30 -13.60 2.75 2.51
C ILE A 30 -12.58 3.89 2.63
N LYS A 31 -11.28 3.57 2.78
CA LYS A 31 -10.20 4.56 2.79
C LYS A 31 -10.15 5.33 1.47
N HIS A 32 -10.26 4.62 0.33
CA HIS A 32 -10.23 5.25 -0.99
C HIS A 32 -11.50 6.05 -1.31
N TYR A 33 -12.68 5.49 -1.02
CA TYR A 33 -13.96 6.16 -1.28
C TYR A 33 -14.20 7.40 -0.42
N ARG A 34 -13.76 7.39 0.83
CA ARG A 34 -14.08 8.47 1.79
C ARG A 34 -12.95 9.42 2.09
N CYS A 35 -11.70 9.01 1.88
CA CYS A 35 -10.55 9.82 2.23
C CYS A 35 -9.70 10.16 1.01
N PHE A 36 -9.06 9.19 0.37
CA PHE A 36 -8.07 9.46 -0.67
C PHE A 36 -8.64 10.25 -1.86
N GLY A 37 -9.69 9.73 -2.50
CA GLY A 37 -10.30 10.34 -3.68
C GLY A 37 -10.91 11.71 -3.37
N PRO A 38 -11.82 11.82 -2.38
CA PRO A 38 -12.42 13.10 -2.01
C PRO A 38 -11.41 14.17 -1.61
N CYS A 39 -10.38 13.83 -0.82
CA CYS A 39 -9.31 14.76 -0.48
C CYS A 39 -8.53 15.24 -1.73
N MET A 40 -8.31 14.36 -2.72
CA MET A 40 -7.66 14.73 -3.97
C MET A 40 -8.53 15.73 -4.76
N VAL A 41 -9.82 15.47 -4.90
CA VAL A 41 -10.75 16.40 -5.57
C VAL A 41 -10.75 17.77 -4.88
N ALA A 42 -10.84 17.81 -3.55
CA ALA A 42 -10.86 19.05 -2.79
C ALA A 42 -9.53 19.82 -2.87
N GLU A 43 -8.39 19.12 -2.74
CA GLU A 43 -7.06 19.78 -2.74
C GLU A 43 -6.73 20.47 -4.07
N TRP A 44 -7.18 19.89 -5.18
CA TRP A 44 -6.95 20.45 -6.53
C TRP A 44 -8.12 21.28 -7.07
N GLY A 45 -9.28 21.40 -6.35
CA GLY A 45 -10.44 22.16 -6.80
C GLY A 45 -11.11 21.53 -8.02
N LEU A 46 -11.30 20.22 -8.00
CA LEU A 46 -11.75 19.43 -9.15
C LEU A 46 -13.21 18.99 -9.07
N GLU A 47 -14.02 19.65 -8.24
CA GLU A 47 -15.41 19.28 -7.95
C GLU A 47 -16.25 19.18 -9.22
N LYS A 48 -15.93 20.00 -10.23
CA LYS A 48 -16.61 20.00 -11.54
C LYS A 48 -16.57 18.64 -12.24
N TRP A 49 -15.54 17.85 -11.99
CA TRP A 49 -15.29 16.55 -12.64
C TRP A 49 -15.25 15.39 -11.63
N GLN A 50 -15.70 15.63 -10.42
CA GLN A 50 -15.55 14.72 -9.27
C GLN A 50 -15.97 13.29 -9.59
N ASP A 51 -17.15 13.06 -10.19
CA ASP A 51 -17.65 11.69 -10.42
C ASP A 51 -16.72 10.86 -11.31
N ALA A 52 -16.25 11.46 -12.41
CA ALA A 52 -15.32 10.79 -13.32
C ALA A 52 -13.97 10.55 -12.67
N LEU A 53 -13.44 11.54 -11.92
CA LEU A 53 -12.15 11.45 -11.27
C LEU A 53 -12.16 10.46 -10.09
N LEU A 54 -13.23 10.40 -9.31
CA LEU A 54 -13.39 9.42 -8.23
C LEU A 54 -13.50 7.99 -8.79
N ALA A 55 -14.25 7.80 -9.88
CA ALA A 55 -14.32 6.50 -10.54
C ALA A 55 -12.93 6.07 -11.02
N ARG A 56 -12.18 6.96 -11.69
CA ARG A 56 -10.85 6.68 -12.19
C ARG A 56 -9.83 6.44 -11.06
N TRP A 57 -9.91 7.23 -9.98
CA TRP A 57 -9.10 7.02 -8.77
C TRP A 57 -9.30 5.61 -8.20
N ASN A 58 -10.56 5.17 -8.11
CA ASN A 58 -10.88 3.84 -7.59
C ASN A 58 -10.38 2.73 -8.54
N ASP A 59 -10.47 2.90 -9.85
CA ASP A 59 -9.90 1.95 -10.80
C ASP A 59 -8.38 1.79 -10.60
N ILE A 60 -7.64 2.90 -10.50
CA ILE A 60 -6.19 2.88 -10.29
C ILE A 60 -5.81 2.14 -9.01
N ASN A 61 -6.56 2.36 -7.91
CA ASN A 61 -6.14 1.93 -6.60
C ASN A 61 -6.75 0.61 -6.12
N LEU A 62 -7.93 0.23 -6.65
CA LEU A 62 -8.74 -0.85 -6.11
C LEU A 62 -8.94 -2.02 -7.07
N TYR A 63 -9.06 -1.77 -8.39
CA TYR A 63 -9.64 -2.77 -9.28
C TYR A 63 -8.77 -3.18 -10.46
N THR A 64 -7.61 -2.56 -10.64
CA THR A 64 -6.72 -2.83 -11.78
C THR A 64 -5.34 -3.32 -11.32
N GLY A 65 -4.47 -3.61 -12.28
CA GLY A 65 -3.09 -4.05 -12.02
C GLY A 65 -2.21 -3.04 -11.24
N THR A 66 -2.76 -1.88 -10.90
CA THR A 66 -2.12 -0.90 -10.00
C THR A 66 -2.69 -0.91 -8.58
N ARG A 67 -3.56 -1.88 -8.23
CA ARG A 67 -4.09 -2.05 -6.88
C ARG A 67 -2.98 -2.04 -5.83
N GLY A 68 -3.18 -1.28 -4.74
CA GLY A 68 -2.23 -1.17 -3.64
C GLY A 68 -0.92 -0.46 -3.98
N ILE A 69 -0.85 0.23 -5.11
CA ILE A 69 0.29 1.08 -5.47
C ILE A 69 0.49 2.18 -4.41
N ASN A 70 1.75 2.63 -4.22
CA ASN A 70 2.02 3.73 -3.31
C ASN A 70 1.17 4.96 -3.65
N ARG A 71 0.60 5.63 -2.63
CA ARG A 71 -0.32 6.76 -2.78
C ARG A 71 0.19 7.88 -3.68
N TYR A 72 1.48 8.19 -3.63
CA TYR A 72 2.09 9.23 -4.46
C TYR A 72 2.23 8.80 -5.92
N LYS A 73 2.49 7.50 -6.17
CA LYS A 73 2.47 6.96 -7.53
C LYS A 73 1.07 7.01 -8.13
N ALA A 74 0.05 6.60 -7.35
CA ALA A 74 -1.34 6.71 -7.77
C ALA A 74 -1.73 8.16 -8.05
N LEU A 75 -1.34 9.09 -7.16
CA LEU A 75 -1.56 10.52 -7.35
C LEU A 75 -0.89 11.05 -8.61
N GLY A 76 0.36 10.65 -8.88
CA GLY A 76 1.08 11.02 -10.11
C GLY A 76 0.34 10.57 -11.37
N ILE A 77 -0.15 9.33 -11.40
CA ILE A 77 -0.91 8.79 -12.54
C ILE A 77 -2.17 9.64 -12.82
N ILE A 78 -2.99 9.88 -11.80
CA ILE A 78 -4.24 10.62 -12.02
C ILE A 78 -3.99 12.10 -12.32
N LEU A 79 -3.00 12.73 -11.69
CA LEU A 79 -2.69 14.13 -11.99
C LEU A 79 -2.16 14.33 -13.40
N GLN A 80 -1.42 13.37 -13.98
CA GLN A 80 -1.04 13.38 -15.39
C GLN A 80 -2.26 13.30 -16.31
N GLU A 81 -3.21 12.43 -15.98
CA GLU A 81 -4.46 12.32 -16.73
C GLU A 81 -5.28 13.62 -16.61
N ILE A 82 -5.33 14.26 -15.44
CA ILE A 82 -6.03 15.51 -15.21
C ILE A 82 -5.37 16.65 -15.99
N ASP A 83 -4.05 16.78 -15.94
CA ASP A 83 -3.29 17.80 -16.66
C ASP A 83 -3.53 17.73 -18.17
N ARG A 84 -3.60 16.53 -18.71
CA ARG A 84 -3.81 16.28 -20.14
C ARG A 84 -5.26 16.52 -20.58
N ASP A 85 -6.25 16.06 -19.80
CA ASP A 85 -7.62 15.89 -20.28
C ASP A 85 -8.61 16.89 -19.67
N TYR A 86 -8.30 17.55 -18.55
CA TYR A 86 -9.24 18.38 -17.80
C TYR A 86 -8.76 19.81 -17.55
N CYS A 87 -7.63 19.99 -16.87
CA CYS A 87 -7.07 21.30 -16.58
C CYS A 87 -5.59 21.21 -16.20
N PRO A 88 -4.79 22.26 -16.49
CA PRO A 88 -3.37 22.29 -16.13
C PRO A 88 -3.13 22.12 -14.63
N ILE A 89 -2.11 21.33 -14.28
CA ILE A 89 -1.66 21.12 -12.89
C ILE A 89 -0.30 21.81 -12.68
N PRO A 90 -0.28 23.02 -12.10
CA PRO A 90 0.96 23.75 -11.88
C PRO A 90 1.96 22.98 -11.01
N GLY A 91 3.20 22.88 -11.45
CA GLY A 91 4.28 22.19 -10.73
C GLY A 91 4.24 20.66 -10.82
N LEU A 92 3.39 20.06 -11.66
CA LEU A 92 3.26 18.61 -11.80
C LEU A 92 4.61 17.94 -12.10
N ARG A 93 5.40 18.50 -13.00
CA ARG A 93 6.70 17.94 -13.39
C ARG A 93 7.68 17.77 -12.23
N ALA A 94 7.67 18.67 -11.26
CA ALA A 94 8.51 18.55 -10.07
C ALA A 94 8.08 17.36 -9.19
N LEU A 95 6.76 17.16 -9.03
CA LEU A 95 6.20 16.01 -8.32
C LEU A 95 6.56 14.70 -9.03
N GLU A 96 6.42 14.64 -10.35
CA GLU A 96 6.77 13.47 -11.15
C GLU A 96 8.26 13.12 -11.03
N ASN A 97 9.13 14.11 -11.11
CA ASN A 97 10.57 13.92 -10.96
C ASN A 97 10.91 13.37 -9.57
N TRP A 98 10.27 13.88 -8.52
CA TRP A 98 10.45 13.37 -7.17
C TRP A 98 9.97 11.91 -7.06
N ILE A 99 8.77 11.59 -7.57
CA ILE A 99 8.24 10.21 -7.57
C ILE A 99 9.19 9.25 -8.28
N ALA A 100 9.81 9.67 -9.39
CA ALA A 100 10.70 8.85 -10.18
C ALA A 100 12.09 8.66 -9.55
N ALA A 101 12.59 9.69 -8.85
CA ALA A 101 13.97 9.72 -8.36
C ALA A 101 14.14 9.23 -6.93
N THR A 102 13.09 9.30 -6.09
CA THR A 102 13.21 8.95 -4.67
C THR A 102 13.18 7.45 -4.43
N GLY A 103 14.02 6.96 -3.54
CA GLY A 103 14.01 5.58 -3.08
C GLY A 103 12.89 5.27 -2.07
N GLU A 104 12.38 6.31 -1.39
CA GLU A 104 11.31 6.21 -0.40
C GLU A 104 10.23 7.26 -0.64
N LEU A 105 9.02 6.81 -0.95
CA LEU A 105 7.85 7.67 -1.16
C LEU A 105 7.06 7.82 0.15
N SER A 106 7.47 8.79 0.96
CA SER A 106 6.86 9.14 2.25
C SER A 106 6.62 10.64 2.39
N ASN A 107 5.76 11.07 3.35
CA ASN A 107 5.58 12.49 3.65
C ASN A 107 6.92 13.16 4.00
N LYS A 108 7.74 12.47 4.79
CA LYS A 108 9.06 13.01 5.22
C LYS A 108 9.98 13.23 4.03
N SER A 109 10.09 12.28 3.11
CA SER A 109 10.96 12.46 1.93
C SER A 109 10.43 13.55 0.99
N LEU A 110 9.10 13.78 0.94
CA LEU A 110 8.50 14.86 0.17
C LEU A 110 8.77 16.23 0.83
N GLU A 111 8.67 16.34 2.15
CA GLU A 111 9.03 17.54 2.92
C GLU A 111 10.49 17.93 2.67
N ASP A 112 11.41 16.95 2.74
CA ASP A 112 12.84 17.18 2.52
C ASP A 112 13.10 17.64 1.08
N ALA A 113 12.41 17.07 0.09
CA ALA A 113 12.52 17.48 -1.32
C ALA A 113 11.99 18.91 -1.56
N ILE A 114 10.86 19.28 -0.94
CA ILE A 114 10.33 20.65 -1.00
C ILE A 114 11.32 21.64 -0.36
N ALA A 115 11.90 21.31 0.79
CA ALA A 115 12.88 22.15 1.46
C ALA A 115 14.15 22.34 0.61
N ALA A 116 14.65 21.26 -0.02
CA ALA A 116 15.80 21.30 -0.91
C ALA A 116 15.55 22.19 -2.14
N ALA A 117 14.36 22.10 -2.76
CA ALA A 117 13.98 22.91 -3.91
C ALA A 117 13.93 24.41 -3.56
N LYS A 118 13.37 24.77 -2.39
CA LYS A 118 13.36 26.16 -1.89
C LYS A 118 14.78 26.70 -1.67
N ALA A 119 15.68 25.92 -1.08
CA ALA A 119 17.07 26.32 -0.85
C ALA A 119 17.82 26.55 -2.17
N ALA A 120 17.57 25.73 -3.19
CA ALA A 120 18.16 25.89 -4.51
C ALA A 120 17.65 27.16 -5.23
N GLY A 121 16.34 27.48 -5.13
CA GLY A 121 15.74 28.69 -5.69
C GLY A 121 16.30 29.99 -5.05
N SER A 122 16.47 30.00 -3.73
CA SER A 122 17.02 31.17 -3.03
C SER A 122 18.50 31.44 -3.32
N SER A 123 19.25 30.44 -3.77
CA SER A 123 20.66 30.58 -4.15
C SER A 123 20.85 31.17 -5.57
N ALA A 124 19.82 31.11 -6.41
CA ALA A 124 19.85 31.65 -7.77
C ALA A 124 19.53 33.15 -7.84
N GLU A 125 18.90 33.75 -6.81
CA GLU A 125 18.53 35.18 -6.75
C GLU A 125 19.66 36.12 -6.26
N GLY A 126 20.81 35.58 -5.90
CA GLY A 126 21.96 36.36 -5.37
C GLY A 126 22.83 37.09 -6.40
N GLY A 127 22.44 37.21 -7.68
CA GLY A 127 23.33 37.73 -8.73
C GLY A 127 22.69 38.61 -9.81
N GLY A 128 21.71 39.45 -9.51
CA GLY A 128 21.08 40.34 -10.52
C GLY A 128 20.69 41.69 -9.97
N ASN A 129 21.19 42.76 -10.63
CA ASN A 129 21.01 44.17 -10.36
C ASN A 129 19.51 44.57 -10.40
N PRO A 130 18.99 45.37 -9.46
CA PRO A 130 17.58 45.77 -9.42
C PRO A 130 17.33 47.03 -10.24
N GLU A 131 17.09 46.92 -11.54
CA GLU A 131 16.43 48.01 -12.28
C GLU A 131 15.45 47.44 -13.33
N GLY A 132 14.16 47.62 -13.02
CA GLY A 132 13.10 47.80 -13.99
C GLY A 132 12.46 46.56 -14.57
N ALA A 133 11.56 45.90 -13.82
CA ALA A 133 10.43 45.19 -14.41
C ALA A 133 9.23 45.20 -13.46
N ALA A 134 8.09 45.71 -13.95
CA ALA A 134 6.81 45.64 -13.30
C ALA A 134 6.48 44.18 -12.96
N GLY A 135 6.15 43.92 -11.69
CA GLY A 135 5.96 42.56 -11.16
C GLY A 135 4.97 41.73 -11.95
N ASN A 136 5.47 40.65 -12.50
CA ASN A 136 4.65 39.50 -12.90
C ASN A 136 4.23 38.75 -11.61
N PRO A 137 2.96 38.32 -11.45
CA PRO A 137 2.55 37.65 -10.24
C PRO A 137 3.30 36.33 -10.10
N ALA A 138 4.09 36.24 -9.02
CA ALA A 138 4.69 35.04 -8.44
C ALA A 138 5.09 33.96 -9.47
N GLU A 139 6.33 33.94 -9.88
CA GLU A 139 6.98 32.71 -10.33
C GLU A 139 6.80 31.69 -9.20
N SER A 140 5.88 30.75 -9.39
CA SER A 140 5.73 29.61 -8.49
C SER A 140 7.09 28.90 -8.49
N ASP A 141 7.61 28.55 -7.31
CA ASP A 141 8.90 27.87 -7.15
C ASP A 141 8.90 26.45 -7.78
N GLY A 142 7.95 26.16 -8.66
CA GLY A 142 7.75 24.87 -9.33
C GLY A 142 7.33 23.74 -8.39
N THR A 143 7.23 23.98 -7.08
CA THR A 143 6.91 22.96 -6.07
C THR A 143 5.44 22.94 -5.66
N GLU A 144 4.56 23.62 -6.37
CA GLU A 144 3.15 23.76 -5.98
C GLU A 144 2.46 22.40 -5.88
N ALA A 145 2.58 21.54 -6.90
CA ALA A 145 2.01 20.19 -6.87
C ALA A 145 2.60 19.34 -5.74
N MET A 146 3.88 19.50 -5.39
CA MET A 146 4.51 18.79 -4.28
C MET A 146 3.92 19.23 -2.92
N LYS A 147 3.71 20.54 -2.73
CA LYS A 147 3.07 21.08 -1.52
C LYS A 147 1.64 20.60 -1.38
N LYS A 148 0.86 20.63 -2.47
CA LYS A 148 -0.50 20.07 -2.50
C LYS A 148 -0.50 18.56 -2.24
N ALA A 149 0.42 17.80 -2.82
CA ALA A 149 0.53 16.38 -2.56
C ALA A 149 0.82 16.05 -1.09
N LEU A 150 1.65 16.86 -0.43
CA LEU A 150 1.92 16.73 1.00
C LEU A 150 0.67 17.07 1.84
N SER A 151 0.02 18.19 1.57
CA SER A 151 -1.23 18.64 2.20
C SER A 151 -2.32 17.57 2.04
N TRP A 152 -2.53 17.07 0.82
CA TRP A 152 -3.43 15.98 0.52
C TRP A 152 -3.15 14.74 1.37
N SER A 153 -1.88 14.33 1.45
CA SER A 153 -1.50 13.13 2.21
C SER A 153 -1.74 13.29 3.71
N VAL A 154 -1.59 14.50 4.26
CA VAL A 154 -1.92 14.81 5.66
C VAL A 154 -3.43 14.71 5.88
N HIS A 155 -4.26 15.39 5.07
CA HIS A 155 -5.72 15.34 5.17
C HIS A 155 -6.27 13.92 4.98
N VAL A 156 -5.67 13.12 4.08
CA VAL A 156 -6.02 11.70 3.95
C VAL A 156 -5.78 10.94 5.27
N ASN A 157 -4.63 11.14 5.92
CA ASN A 157 -4.33 10.47 7.18
C ASN A 157 -5.30 10.90 8.30
N GLU A 158 -5.66 12.18 8.37
CA GLU A 158 -6.68 12.69 9.30
C GLU A 158 -8.04 12.05 9.03
N GLY A 159 -8.45 12.01 7.76
CA GLY A 159 -9.69 11.36 7.34
C GLY A 159 -9.75 9.88 7.70
N ILE A 160 -8.66 9.14 7.48
CA ILE A 160 -8.55 7.71 7.86
C ILE A 160 -8.66 7.53 9.37
N THR A 161 -8.04 8.43 10.15
CA THR A 161 -8.12 8.39 11.61
C THR A 161 -9.53 8.68 12.11
N ALA A 162 -10.29 9.51 11.40
CA ALA A 162 -11.66 9.85 11.72
C ALA A 162 -12.70 8.78 11.30
N LEU A 163 -12.32 7.78 10.51
CA LEU A 163 -13.20 6.67 10.16
C LEU A 163 -13.63 5.91 11.41
N SER A 164 -14.91 5.61 11.47
CA SER A 164 -15.49 4.85 12.58
C SER A 164 -14.85 3.46 12.68
N GLU A 165 -14.61 3.02 13.90
CA GLU A 165 -14.09 1.68 14.16
C GLU A 165 -15.05 0.56 13.68
N ASP A 166 -16.35 0.84 13.61
CA ASP A 166 -17.34 -0.13 13.12
C ASP A 166 -17.31 -0.31 11.60
N GLU A 167 -16.62 0.57 10.90
CA GLU A 167 -16.40 0.50 9.44
C GLU A 167 -15.10 -0.23 9.09
N LYS A 168 -14.27 -0.59 10.08
CA LYS A 168 -12.99 -1.28 9.90
C LYS A 168 -13.12 -2.72 10.38
N LYS A 169 -13.58 -3.62 9.52
CA LYS A 169 -13.84 -5.02 9.86
C LYS A 169 -12.92 -5.98 9.12
N ALA A 170 -12.72 -7.14 9.69
CA ALA A 170 -12.13 -8.25 8.96
C ALA A 170 -13.12 -8.78 7.91
N PHE A 171 -12.60 -9.24 6.77
CA PHE A 171 -13.45 -9.92 5.81
C PHE A 171 -14.04 -11.21 6.40
N PRO A 172 -15.25 -11.61 5.97
CA PRO A 172 -15.84 -12.89 6.37
C PRO A 172 -14.90 -14.06 6.01
N GLY A 173 -14.77 -15.01 6.93
CA GLY A 173 -13.91 -16.19 6.76
C GLY A 173 -12.46 -16.02 7.20
N VAL A 174 -11.98 -14.81 7.46
CA VAL A 174 -10.60 -14.55 7.94
C VAL A 174 -10.35 -15.24 9.26
N LYS A 175 -11.20 -15.01 10.26
CA LYS A 175 -11.01 -15.56 11.61
C LYS A 175 -10.97 -17.10 11.60
N GLU A 176 -11.86 -17.72 10.87
CA GLU A 176 -11.94 -19.17 10.73
C GLU A 176 -10.70 -19.74 10.01
N ALA A 177 -10.23 -19.05 8.98
CA ALA A 177 -9.01 -19.43 8.28
C ALA A 177 -7.78 -19.33 9.19
N LEU A 178 -7.59 -18.18 9.87
CA LEU A 178 -6.47 -17.99 10.80
C LEU A 178 -6.49 -19.02 11.93
N ALA A 179 -7.66 -19.31 12.50
CA ALA A 179 -7.82 -20.34 13.52
C ALA A 179 -7.40 -21.74 13.04
N SER A 180 -7.70 -22.07 11.78
CA SER A 180 -7.30 -23.36 11.18
C SER A 180 -5.80 -23.47 10.87
N LEU A 181 -5.13 -22.35 10.68
CA LEU A 181 -3.71 -22.27 10.39
C LEU A 181 -2.84 -22.20 11.66
N LYS A 182 -3.42 -21.71 12.77
CA LYS A 182 -2.71 -21.59 14.06
C LYS A 182 -2.19 -22.94 14.53
N GLY A 183 -0.90 -22.98 14.87
CA GLY A 183 -0.20 -24.20 15.30
C GLY A 183 0.28 -25.11 14.16
N ARG A 184 -0.12 -24.83 12.90
CA ARG A 184 0.41 -25.50 11.70
C ARG A 184 1.54 -24.70 11.06
N ALA A 185 1.50 -23.38 11.20
CA ALA A 185 2.50 -22.44 10.69
C ALA A 185 2.73 -21.31 11.69
N ASP A 186 3.86 -20.62 11.59
CA ASP A 186 4.00 -19.28 12.15
C ASP A 186 3.22 -18.31 11.26
N LEU A 187 2.38 -17.46 11.89
CA LEU A 187 1.54 -16.49 11.20
C LEU A 187 2.09 -15.08 11.43
N VAL A 188 2.39 -14.37 10.37
CA VAL A 188 3.00 -13.03 10.44
C VAL A 188 2.22 -12.05 9.58
N VAL A 189 1.77 -10.93 10.16
CA VAL A 189 1.25 -9.81 9.36
C VAL A 189 2.43 -9.11 8.68
N VAL A 190 2.30 -8.87 7.37
CA VAL A 190 3.27 -8.09 6.59
C VAL A 190 2.52 -7.01 5.80
N SER A 191 2.42 -5.81 6.38
CA SER A 191 1.59 -4.73 5.88
C SER A 191 2.40 -3.47 5.55
N SER A 192 1.90 -2.67 4.61
CA SER A 192 2.42 -1.32 4.32
C SER A 192 1.71 -0.22 5.14
N ALA A 193 0.82 -0.60 6.07
CA ALA A 193 0.10 0.31 6.94
C ALA A 193 0.90 0.71 8.18
N ASN A 194 0.35 1.65 8.97
CA ASN A 194 0.90 2.04 10.26
C ASN A 194 0.70 0.94 11.30
N LEU A 195 1.71 0.72 12.15
CA LEU A 195 1.66 -0.32 13.18
C LEU A 195 0.46 -0.20 14.13
N GLN A 196 0.23 1.02 14.63
CA GLN A 196 -0.83 1.21 15.62
C GLN A 196 -2.21 0.90 15.01
N ALA A 197 -2.44 1.34 13.77
CA ALA A 197 -3.68 1.05 13.05
C ALA A 197 -3.89 -0.47 12.88
N VAL A 198 -2.87 -1.20 12.42
CA VAL A 198 -2.97 -2.66 12.27
C VAL A 198 -3.23 -3.34 13.61
N MET A 199 -2.50 -2.95 14.67
CA MET A 199 -2.68 -3.55 15.99
C MET A 199 -4.10 -3.33 16.56
N ASP A 200 -4.64 -2.13 16.42
CA ASP A 200 -5.97 -1.78 16.94
C ASP A 200 -7.07 -2.48 16.15
N GLU A 201 -7.02 -2.43 14.83
CA GLU A 201 -7.97 -3.07 13.91
C GLU A 201 -8.00 -4.60 14.11
N TRP A 202 -6.84 -5.26 14.12
CA TRP A 202 -6.74 -6.71 14.28
C TRP A 202 -7.12 -7.18 15.67
N LYS A 203 -6.80 -6.39 16.70
CA LYS A 203 -7.21 -6.68 18.10
C LYS A 203 -8.71 -6.58 18.27
N LYS A 204 -9.34 -5.55 17.73
CA LYS A 204 -10.79 -5.35 17.79
C LYS A 204 -11.55 -6.50 17.14
N GLU A 205 -11.10 -6.95 15.99
CA GLU A 205 -11.70 -8.08 15.28
C GLU A 205 -11.39 -9.45 15.90
N GLY A 206 -10.55 -9.49 16.95
CA GLY A 206 -10.16 -10.72 17.65
C GLY A 206 -9.39 -11.69 16.75
N ILE A 207 -8.56 -11.15 15.85
CA ILE A 207 -7.71 -11.92 14.95
C ILE A 207 -6.21 -11.73 15.23
N LEU A 208 -5.83 -10.72 16.01
CA LEU A 208 -4.45 -10.49 16.42
C LEU A 208 -3.87 -11.65 17.23
N GLU A 209 -4.69 -12.33 18.04
CA GLU A 209 -4.28 -13.45 18.89
C GLU A 209 -3.78 -14.70 18.13
N TYR A 210 -4.05 -14.76 16.82
CA TYR A 210 -3.52 -15.83 15.96
C TYR A 210 -2.09 -15.55 15.47
N MET A 211 -1.65 -14.30 15.53
CA MET A 211 -0.40 -13.86 14.93
C MET A 211 0.79 -14.02 15.86
N ASN A 212 1.91 -14.50 15.33
CA ASN A 212 3.19 -14.61 16.02
C ASN A 212 3.98 -13.31 15.94
N LEU A 213 3.77 -12.51 14.88
CA LEU A 213 4.49 -11.26 14.64
C LEU A 213 3.65 -10.31 13.77
N VAL A 214 3.82 -9.01 13.95
CA VAL A 214 3.25 -7.96 13.09
C VAL A 214 4.38 -7.09 12.56
N LEU A 215 4.58 -7.10 11.25
CA LEU A 215 5.53 -6.25 10.51
C LEU A 215 4.77 -5.24 9.68
N THR A 216 5.24 -4.00 9.67
CA THR A 216 4.56 -2.87 9.07
C THR A 216 5.51 -1.98 8.27
N GLN A 217 5.04 -0.86 7.72
CA GLN A 217 5.86 0.05 6.93
C GLN A 217 7.19 0.45 7.60
N ASN A 218 7.24 0.48 8.94
CA ASN A 218 8.45 0.86 9.68
C ASN A 218 9.49 -0.28 9.76
N ASP A 219 9.11 -1.50 9.44
CA ASP A 219 10.00 -2.67 9.46
C ASP A 219 10.63 -2.92 8.07
N GLY A 220 10.21 -2.17 7.05
CA GLY A 220 10.70 -2.24 5.68
C GLY A 220 9.65 -2.63 4.65
N SER A 221 10.08 -2.84 3.40
CA SER A 221 9.17 -3.32 2.35
C SER A 221 8.72 -4.76 2.62
N LYS A 222 7.57 -5.18 2.08
CA LYS A 222 7.09 -6.57 2.21
C LYS A 222 8.16 -7.58 1.75
N ALA A 223 8.83 -7.30 0.64
CA ALA A 223 9.90 -8.16 0.14
C ALA A 223 11.08 -8.26 1.12
N PHE A 224 11.48 -7.14 1.73
CA PHE A 224 12.51 -7.13 2.76
C PHE A 224 12.10 -7.92 4.00
N CYS A 225 10.87 -7.72 4.49
CA CYS A 225 10.35 -8.45 5.63
C CYS A 225 10.36 -9.98 5.40
N ILE A 226 9.91 -10.44 4.22
CA ILE A 226 9.94 -11.86 3.86
C ILE A 226 11.39 -12.36 3.79
N GLN A 227 12.30 -11.60 3.21
CA GLN A 227 13.72 -11.96 3.13
C GLN A 227 14.34 -12.15 4.53
N GLU A 228 14.05 -11.22 5.47
CA GLU A 228 14.55 -11.32 6.84
C GLU A 228 13.94 -12.50 7.61
N LEU A 229 12.65 -12.80 7.34
CA LEU A 229 12.01 -13.99 7.91
C LEU A 229 12.66 -15.29 7.38
N LEU A 230 12.97 -15.37 6.09
CA LEU A 230 13.68 -16.53 5.51
C LEU A 230 15.02 -16.78 6.18
N LYS A 231 15.76 -15.73 6.60
CA LYS A 231 17.01 -15.86 7.36
C LYS A 231 16.84 -16.52 8.74
N LYS A 232 15.60 -16.62 9.24
CA LYS A 232 15.28 -17.38 10.46
C LYS A 232 15.28 -18.91 10.23
N GLY A 233 15.54 -19.36 9.00
CA GLY A 233 15.72 -20.77 8.64
C GLY A 233 14.48 -21.44 8.07
N TYR A 234 13.52 -20.69 7.51
CA TYR A 234 12.41 -21.26 6.73
C TYR A 234 12.91 -21.67 5.33
N ASP A 235 12.41 -22.80 4.84
CA ASP A 235 12.53 -23.20 3.44
C ASP A 235 11.57 -22.37 2.61
N GLU A 236 12.02 -21.82 1.47
CA GLU A 236 11.20 -20.96 0.60
C GLU A 236 9.92 -21.64 0.10
N ASN A 237 9.95 -22.97 -0.07
CA ASN A 237 8.75 -23.75 -0.45
C ASN A 237 7.77 -23.95 0.72
N ARG A 238 8.15 -23.58 1.93
CA ARG A 238 7.33 -23.62 3.14
C ARG A 238 6.96 -22.23 3.66
N VAL A 239 7.11 -21.20 2.80
CA VAL A 239 6.65 -19.84 3.06
C VAL A 239 5.57 -19.49 2.05
N LEU A 240 4.45 -18.96 2.54
CA LEU A 240 3.31 -18.53 1.73
C LEU A 240 3.03 -17.05 2.01
N MET A 241 2.97 -16.21 0.98
CA MET A 241 2.43 -14.86 1.05
C MET A 241 0.96 -14.88 0.64
N VAL A 242 0.09 -14.40 1.50
CA VAL A 242 -1.36 -14.20 1.26
C VAL A 242 -1.59 -12.71 1.10
N GLY A 243 -2.10 -12.28 -0.06
CA GLY A 243 -2.28 -10.86 -0.37
C GLY A 243 -3.23 -10.61 -1.53
N ASP A 244 -3.64 -9.36 -1.70
CA ASP A 244 -4.66 -8.94 -2.67
C ASP A 244 -4.13 -7.97 -3.74
N ALA A 245 -2.87 -7.55 -3.61
CA ALA A 245 -2.26 -6.55 -4.48
C ALA A 245 -1.06 -7.11 -5.27
N PRO A 246 -0.75 -6.55 -6.46
CA PRO A 246 0.46 -6.91 -7.20
C PRO A 246 1.75 -6.81 -6.38
N GLY A 247 1.82 -5.85 -5.43
CA GLY A 247 2.96 -5.72 -4.53
C GLY A 247 3.20 -6.93 -3.61
N ASP A 248 2.14 -7.70 -3.29
CA ASP A 248 2.24 -8.93 -2.51
C ASP A 248 2.81 -10.06 -3.35
N TYR A 249 2.32 -10.21 -4.57
CA TYR A 249 2.85 -11.14 -5.55
C TYR A 249 4.34 -10.84 -5.84
N ASP A 250 4.68 -9.58 -6.07
CA ASP A 250 6.07 -9.16 -6.33
C ASP A 250 6.98 -9.47 -5.15
N ALA A 251 6.49 -9.29 -3.91
CA ALA A 251 7.24 -9.60 -2.71
C ALA A 251 7.48 -11.11 -2.57
N ALA A 252 6.47 -11.93 -2.87
CA ALA A 252 6.58 -13.39 -2.92
C ALA A 252 7.56 -13.84 -4.01
N ALA A 253 7.40 -13.35 -5.24
CA ALA A 253 8.22 -13.71 -6.38
C ALA A 253 9.71 -13.35 -6.18
N LYS A 254 10.01 -12.16 -5.63
CA LYS A 254 11.38 -11.72 -5.32
C LYS A 254 12.09 -12.64 -4.32
N ASN A 255 11.34 -13.27 -3.44
CA ASN A 255 11.86 -14.16 -2.41
C ASN A 255 11.71 -15.65 -2.77
N ASN A 256 11.21 -15.95 -3.96
CA ASN A 256 10.92 -17.30 -4.42
C ASN A 256 10.04 -18.10 -3.43
N VAL A 257 9.08 -17.43 -2.78
CA VAL A 257 8.10 -18.07 -1.87
C VAL A 257 6.75 -18.24 -2.58
N CYS A 258 5.88 -19.09 -2.03
CA CYS A 258 4.55 -19.31 -2.58
C CYS A 258 3.66 -18.07 -2.42
N PHE A 259 2.72 -17.87 -3.35
CA PHE A 259 1.74 -16.80 -3.31
C PHE A 259 0.31 -17.35 -3.38
N PHE A 260 -0.56 -16.88 -2.48
CA PHE A 260 -2.00 -17.13 -2.52
C PHE A 260 -2.76 -15.81 -2.60
N PRO A 261 -3.56 -15.57 -3.66
CA PRO A 261 -4.30 -14.33 -3.84
C PRO A 261 -5.60 -14.30 -3.06
N ILE A 262 -5.88 -13.16 -2.44
CA ILE A 262 -7.22 -12.77 -2.04
C ILE A 262 -7.80 -11.94 -3.18
N LEU A 263 -8.80 -12.47 -3.86
CA LEU A 263 -9.38 -11.86 -5.06
C LEU A 263 -10.34 -10.75 -4.69
N VAL A 264 -10.15 -9.58 -5.28
CA VAL A 264 -11.02 -8.39 -5.09
C VAL A 264 -12.47 -8.71 -5.40
N ARG A 265 -13.39 -8.29 -4.54
CA ARG A 265 -14.83 -8.60 -4.59
C ARG A 265 -15.16 -10.09 -4.44
N LYS A 266 -14.18 -10.92 -4.06
CA LYS A 266 -14.33 -12.35 -3.79
C LYS A 266 -13.51 -12.77 -2.55
N GLU A 267 -13.29 -11.84 -1.62
CA GLU A 267 -12.40 -12.02 -0.48
C GLU A 267 -12.88 -13.18 0.42
N GLU A 268 -14.17 -13.23 0.76
CA GLU A 268 -14.74 -14.34 1.52
C GLU A 268 -14.53 -15.70 0.84
N GLN A 269 -14.72 -15.74 -0.48
CA GLN A 269 -14.52 -16.99 -1.24
C GLN A 269 -13.05 -17.39 -1.25
N SER A 270 -12.13 -16.42 -1.34
CA SER A 270 -10.68 -16.63 -1.32
C SER A 270 -10.24 -17.13 0.06
N TRP A 271 -10.71 -16.54 1.16
CA TRP A 271 -10.41 -17.01 2.52
C TRP A 271 -10.96 -18.42 2.78
N ARG A 272 -12.17 -18.70 2.31
CA ARG A 272 -12.72 -20.06 2.37
C ARG A 272 -11.87 -21.05 1.58
N LYS A 273 -11.46 -20.71 0.36
CA LYS A 273 -10.58 -21.56 -0.48
C LYS A 273 -9.22 -21.80 0.17
N LEU A 274 -8.64 -20.75 0.78
CA LEU A 274 -7.40 -20.89 1.55
C LEU A 274 -7.56 -21.95 2.64
N ARG A 275 -8.62 -21.87 3.44
CA ARG A 275 -8.91 -22.78 4.55
C ARG A 275 -9.20 -24.21 4.09
N GLU A 276 -10.02 -24.38 3.07
CA GLU A 276 -10.62 -25.67 2.70
C GLU A 276 -9.79 -26.46 1.68
N GLU A 277 -8.87 -25.81 0.96
CA GLU A 277 -8.10 -26.44 -0.11
C GLU A 277 -6.62 -26.03 -0.11
N ALA A 278 -6.33 -24.74 -0.23
CA ALA A 278 -4.98 -24.27 -0.52
C ALA A 278 -4.00 -24.55 0.64
N ALA A 279 -4.45 -24.43 1.89
CA ALA A 279 -3.64 -24.71 3.05
C ALA A 279 -3.18 -26.18 3.09
N ASP A 280 -4.05 -27.13 2.80
CA ASP A 280 -3.68 -28.55 2.82
C ASP A 280 -2.71 -28.88 1.69
N ARG A 281 -2.87 -28.28 0.51
CA ARG A 281 -1.90 -28.39 -0.58
C ARG A 281 -0.53 -27.80 -0.18
N PHE A 282 -0.54 -26.66 0.48
CA PHE A 282 0.69 -26.01 0.96
C PHE A 282 1.43 -26.88 1.98
N PHE A 283 0.74 -27.39 2.97
CA PHE A 283 1.34 -28.25 4.00
C PHE A 283 1.75 -29.64 3.48
N SER A 284 1.13 -30.14 2.43
CA SER A 284 1.52 -31.40 1.78
C SER A 284 2.61 -31.25 0.72
N GLY A 285 3.03 -30.00 0.40
CA GLY A 285 4.01 -29.74 -0.66
C GLY A 285 3.46 -29.83 -2.08
N SER A 286 2.15 -29.90 -2.26
CA SER A 286 1.48 -29.98 -3.58
C SER A 286 0.89 -28.64 -4.05
N TYR A 287 1.31 -27.54 -3.42
CA TYR A 287 0.84 -26.18 -3.75
C TYR A 287 1.52 -25.62 -4.99
N ARG A 288 2.86 -25.72 -5.06
CA ARG A 288 3.66 -25.21 -6.17
C ARG A 288 3.37 -25.94 -7.48
N GLY A 289 3.59 -25.22 -8.60
CA GLY A 289 3.34 -25.69 -9.95
C GLY A 289 1.94 -25.34 -10.43
N GLU A 290 1.26 -26.27 -11.09
CA GLU A 290 -0.02 -26.00 -11.77
C GLU A 290 -1.10 -25.35 -10.88
N TYR A 291 -1.15 -25.73 -9.59
CA TYR A 291 -2.14 -25.15 -8.69
C TYR A 291 -1.85 -23.68 -8.38
N GLU A 292 -0.61 -23.36 -8.03
CA GLU A 292 -0.18 -21.98 -7.77
C GLU A 292 -0.31 -21.10 -9.02
N GLU A 293 0.11 -21.61 -10.17
CA GLU A 293 -0.02 -20.93 -11.46
C GLU A 293 -1.48 -20.57 -11.77
N ALA A 294 -2.41 -21.48 -11.54
CA ALA A 294 -3.84 -21.23 -11.71
C ALA A 294 -4.38 -20.16 -10.74
N GLN A 295 -3.86 -20.09 -9.49
CA GLN A 295 -4.22 -19.02 -8.56
C GLN A 295 -3.69 -17.66 -9.06
N ILE A 296 -2.44 -17.62 -9.53
CA ILE A 296 -1.81 -16.40 -10.06
C ILE A 296 -2.52 -15.92 -11.34
N GLU A 297 -2.93 -16.83 -12.22
CA GLU A 297 -3.71 -16.48 -13.41
C GLU A 297 -5.07 -15.87 -13.02
N SER A 298 -5.80 -16.52 -12.12
CA SER A 298 -7.07 -15.98 -11.57
C SER A 298 -6.91 -14.61 -10.94
N PHE A 299 -5.79 -14.35 -10.26
CA PHE A 299 -5.45 -13.05 -9.68
C PHE A 299 -5.23 -11.98 -10.76
N ARG A 300 -4.44 -12.29 -11.78
CA ARG A 300 -4.19 -11.36 -12.89
C ARG A 300 -5.46 -11.02 -13.66
N ASP A 301 -6.32 -12.02 -13.89
CA ASP A 301 -7.60 -11.81 -14.58
C ASP A 301 -8.58 -10.98 -13.75
N ASN A 302 -8.54 -11.10 -12.43
CA ASN A 302 -9.39 -10.34 -11.52
C ASN A 302 -9.04 -8.84 -11.45
N LEU A 303 -7.80 -8.47 -11.79
CA LEU A 303 -7.29 -7.08 -11.80
C LEU A 303 -7.18 -6.46 -13.21
N ARG A 304 -7.89 -6.97 -14.18
CA ARG A 304 -7.96 -6.44 -15.56
C ARG A 304 -9.13 -5.49 -15.77
#